data_180b72dcfa11fa754d31bc420373f98f
#
_entry.id   180b72dcfa11fa754d31bc420373f98f
#
_cell.length_a   1.000
_cell.length_b   1.000
_cell.length_c   1.000
_cell.angle_alpha   90.00
_cell.angle_beta   90.00
_cell.angle_gamma   90.00
#
_symmetry.space_group_name_H-M   'P 1'
#
loop_
_entity.id
_entity.type
_entity.pdbx_description
1 polymer ?
#
loop_
_entity_poly.entity_id
_entity_poly.type
_entity_poly.pdbx_seq_one_letter_code
_entity_poly.pdbx_strand_id
1 'polypeptide(L)'
;MSRYILDTDHVSLILCNHPQVVTKAQQHQTHITIITVQELFNGWVGKINDPSNIHDLPILYTKLWTTARFLQTVEILNFTPEADNCLKFLLKGNPHLRKNRLQKDIRIAAIALSLNAIVVTRNQRDFKQIPQINIVDWTLE
;
A
#
# COMPACT_ATOMS: atom_id res chain seq x y z
N MET A 1 5.83 8.40 18.75
CA MET A 1 4.98 8.87 17.63
C MET A 1 4.54 7.70 16.78
N SER A 2 3.29 7.75 16.35
CA SER A 2 2.76 6.68 15.51
C SER A 2 3.30 6.76 14.09
N ARG A 3 3.59 5.60 13.51
CA ARG A 3 3.91 5.48 12.09
C ARG A 3 2.64 5.17 11.32
N TYR A 4 2.48 5.81 10.18
CA TYR A 4 1.34 5.60 9.30
C TYR A 4 1.84 4.98 8.00
N ILE A 5 1.27 3.84 7.65
CA ILE A 5 1.59 3.11 6.42
C ILE A 5 0.45 3.32 5.44
N LEU A 6 0.74 3.98 4.32
CA LEU A 6 -0.25 4.18 3.27
C LEU A 6 -0.45 2.89 2.48
N ASP A 7 -1.70 2.46 2.38
CA ASP A 7 -2.08 1.44 1.41
C ASP A 7 -1.99 2.02 -0.01
N THR A 8 -1.99 1.15 -1.00
CA THR A 8 -1.80 1.52 -2.41
C THR A 8 -2.84 2.54 -2.88
N ASP A 9 -4.10 2.44 -2.43
CA ASP A 9 -5.14 3.41 -2.82
C ASP A 9 -4.82 4.82 -2.34
N HIS A 10 -4.28 4.99 -1.13
CA HIS A 10 -3.90 6.30 -0.61
C HIS A 10 -2.66 6.85 -1.31
N VAL A 11 -1.72 5.99 -1.71
CA VAL A 11 -0.58 6.42 -2.54
C VAL A 11 -1.09 6.98 -3.87
N SER A 12 -2.04 6.29 -4.48
CA SER A 12 -2.66 6.77 -5.74
C SER A 12 -3.32 8.12 -5.54
N LEU A 13 -3.99 8.36 -4.41
CA LEU A 13 -4.59 9.65 -4.09
C LEU A 13 -3.54 10.75 -3.94
N ILE A 14 -2.38 10.46 -3.35
CA ILE A 14 -1.28 11.42 -3.26
C ILE A 14 -0.75 11.76 -4.65
N LEU A 15 -0.56 10.76 -5.49
CA LEU A 15 -0.08 10.95 -6.87
C LEU A 15 -1.06 11.77 -7.71
N CYS A 16 -2.36 11.73 -7.38
CA CYS A 16 -3.39 12.54 -8.02
C CYS A 16 -3.63 13.88 -7.30
N ASN A 17 -2.79 14.23 -6.33
CA ASN A 17 -2.89 15.47 -5.56
C ASN A 17 -4.22 15.64 -4.81
N HIS A 18 -4.76 14.58 -4.24
CA HIS A 18 -5.94 14.65 -3.38
C HIS A 18 -5.65 15.56 -2.18
N PRO A 19 -6.30 16.72 -2.04
CA PRO A 19 -5.85 17.76 -1.09
C PRO A 19 -5.82 17.28 0.36
N GLN A 20 -6.85 16.58 0.79
CA GLN A 20 -6.98 16.12 2.17
C GLN A 20 -5.92 15.08 2.52
N VAL A 21 -5.70 14.12 1.62
CA VAL A 21 -4.71 13.05 1.84
C VAL A 21 -3.30 13.61 1.82
N VAL A 22 -2.99 14.50 0.89
CA VAL A 22 -1.68 15.17 0.82
C VAL A 22 -1.41 15.95 2.11
N THR A 23 -2.39 16.71 2.59
CA THR A 23 -2.25 17.49 3.83
C THR A 23 -1.99 16.56 5.02
N LYS A 24 -2.76 15.48 5.15
CA LYS A 24 -2.58 14.52 6.24
C LYS A 24 -1.21 13.85 6.18
N ALA A 25 -0.76 13.48 4.98
CA ALA A 25 0.55 12.85 4.80
C ALA A 25 1.69 13.78 5.24
N GLN A 26 1.55 15.09 5.03
CA GLN A 26 2.54 16.08 5.46
C GLN A 26 2.55 16.28 6.97
N GLN A 27 1.45 16.02 7.65
CA GLN A 27 1.29 16.21 9.09
C GLN A 27 1.75 15.01 9.93
N HIS A 28 1.96 13.85 9.31
CA HIS A 28 2.25 12.61 10.00
C HIS A 28 3.52 11.95 9.47
N GLN A 29 4.09 11.08 10.29
CA GLN A 29 5.21 10.23 9.87
C GLN A 29 4.67 9.13 8.96
N THR A 30 4.83 9.32 7.65
CA THR A 30 4.19 8.54 6.60
C THR A 30 5.20 7.64 5.89
N HIS A 31 4.81 6.39 5.71
CA HIS A 31 5.62 5.37 5.05
C HIS A 31 4.77 4.61 4.04
N ILE A 32 5.44 3.92 3.12
CA ILE A 32 4.80 2.90 2.27
C ILE A 32 5.57 1.59 2.43
N THR A 33 5.00 0.49 1.95
CA THR A 33 5.67 -0.81 2.02
C THR A 33 6.20 -1.21 0.66
N ILE A 34 7.14 -2.17 0.67
CA ILE A 34 7.62 -2.81 -0.56
C ILE A 34 6.49 -3.53 -1.31
N ILE A 35 5.45 -3.95 -0.61
CA ILE A 35 4.26 -4.56 -1.23
C ILE A 35 3.56 -3.54 -2.13
N THR A 36 3.38 -2.30 -1.64
CA THR A 36 2.80 -1.21 -2.44
C THR A 36 3.66 -0.88 -3.65
N VAL A 37 4.98 -0.87 -3.51
CA VAL A 37 5.91 -0.69 -4.64
C VAL A 37 5.65 -1.76 -5.71
N GLN A 38 5.55 -3.01 -5.30
CA GLN A 38 5.24 -4.12 -6.19
C GLN A 38 3.91 -3.91 -6.94
N GLU A 39 2.87 -3.52 -6.21
CA GLU A 39 1.55 -3.29 -6.80
C GLU A 39 1.56 -2.15 -7.82
N LEU A 40 2.21 -1.04 -7.50
CA LEU A 40 2.28 0.12 -8.39
C LEU A 40 3.02 -0.24 -9.68
N PHE A 41 4.18 -0.88 -9.59
CA PHE A 41 4.94 -1.28 -10.77
C PHE A 41 4.20 -2.32 -11.60
N ASN A 42 3.62 -3.34 -10.97
CA ASN A 42 2.85 -4.35 -11.69
C ASN A 42 1.68 -3.71 -12.46
N GLY A 43 1.02 -2.72 -11.86
CA GLY A 43 -0.08 -2.03 -12.52
C GLY A 43 0.35 -1.30 -13.78
N TRP A 44 1.42 -0.50 -13.72
CA TRP A 44 1.91 0.25 -14.89
C TRP A 44 2.55 -0.67 -15.93
N VAL A 45 3.37 -1.63 -15.49
CA VAL A 45 4.01 -2.57 -16.41
C VAL A 45 2.97 -3.39 -17.15
N GLY A 46 1.92 -3.85 -16.46
CA GLY A 46 0.83 -4.57 -17.09
C GLY A 46 0.14 -3.77 -18.20
N LYS A 47 -0.14 -2.50 -17.94
CA LYS A 47 -0.77 -1.62 -18.94
C LYS A 47 0.17 -1.31 -20.10
N ILE A 48 1.44 -1.07 -19.84
CA ILE A 48 2.44 -0.78 -20.87
C ILE A 48 2.60 -1.97 -21.82
N ASN A 49 2.59 -3.19 -21.26
CA ASN A 49 2.79 -4.42 -22.03
C ASN A 49 1.51 -4.91 -22.73
N ASP A 50 0.37 -4.30 -22.48
CA ASP A 50 -0.88 -4.64 -23.16
C ASP A 50 -0.87 -4.03 -24.57
N PRO A 51 -0.93 -4.87 -25.65
CA PRO A 51 -0.88 -4.36 -27.02
C PRO A 51 -2.00 -3.38 -27.35
N SER A 52 -3.14 -3.45 -26.68
CA SER A 52 -4.25 -2.53 -26.91
C SER A 52 -3.92 -1.10 -26.51
N ASN A 53 -2.88 -0.88 -25.71
CA ASN A 53 -2.46 0.42 -25.20
C ASN A 53 -1.30 1.03 -25.99
N ILE A 54 -0.97 0.50 -27.18
CA ILE A 54 0.20 0.94 -27.97
C ILE A 54 0.20 2.45 -28.25
N HIS A 55 -0.97 3.05 -28.41
CA HIS A 55 -1.09 4.48 -28.70
C HIS A 55 -0.98 5.37 -27.46
N ASP A 56 -0.94 4.78 -26.27
CA ASP A 56 -0.90 5.48 -24.99
C ASP A 56 0.46 5.39 -24.31
N LEU A 57 1.49 4.89 -24.99
CA LEU A 57 2.79 4.63 -24.37
C LEU A 57 3.41 5.86 -23.69
N PRO A 58 3.41 7.07 -24.33
CA PRO A 58 4.00 8.24 -23.63
C PRO A 58 3.30 8.55 -22.32
N ILE A 59 1.98 8.42 -22.27
CA ILE A 59 1.19 8.67 -21.06
C ILE A 59 1.51 7.60 -20.00
N LEU A 60 1.54 6.33 -20.40
CA LEU A 60 1.78 5.22 -19.47
C LEU A 60 3.20 5.24 -18.91
N TYR A 61 4.20 5.50 -19.76
CA TYR A 61 5.58 5.63 -19.29
C TYR A 61 5.73 6.84 -18.38
N THR A 62 5.03 7.95 -18.64
CA THR A 62 5.04 9.10 -17.75
C THR A 62 4.47 8.75 -16.38
N LYS A 63 3.41 7.95 -16.34
CA LYS A 63 2.84 7.46 -15.08
C LYS A 63 3.83 6.59 -14.30
N LEU A 64 4.52 5.69 -14.98
CA LEU A 64 5.57 4.87 -14.38
C LEU A 64 6.73 5.75 -13.89
N TRP A 65 7.15 6.71 -14.69
CA TRP A 65 8.23 7.64 -14.35
C TRP A 65 7.86 8.48 -13.11
N THR A 66 6.63 9.02 -13.08
CA THR A 66 6.14 9.81 -11.93
C THR A 66 6.12 8.96 -10.67
N THR A 67 5.67 7.71 -10.79
CA THR A 67 5.66 6.75 -9.67
C THR A 67 7.07 6.51 -9.15
N ALA A 68 8.02 6.24 -10.05
CA ALA A 68 9.42 5.99 -9.66
C ALA A 68 10.03 7.21 -8.95
N ARG A 69 9.71 8.42 -9.44
CA ARG A 69 10.18 9.67 -8.80
C ARG A 69 9.60 9.83 -7.40
N PHE A 70 8.29 9.57 -7.25
CA PHE A 70 7.64 9.64 -5.94
C PHE A 70 8.30 8.69 -4.94
N LEU A 71 8.65 7.47 -5.37
CA LEU A 71 9.25 6.47 -4.50
C LEU A 71 10.63 6.89 -3.95
N GLN A 72 11.29 7.86 -4.59
CA GLN A 72 12.54 8.42 -4.08
C GLN A 72 12.33 9.40 -2.92
N THR A 73 11.09 9.83 -2.69
CA THR A 73 10.77 10.85 -1.67
C THR A 73 10.15 10.28 -0.41
N VAL A 74 9.83 8.99 -0.37
CA VAL A 74 9.17 8.36 0.77
C VAL A 74 10.02 7.24 1.33
N GLU A 75 9.85 6.97 2.62
CA GLU A 75 10.48 5.80 3.22
C GLU A 75 9.69 4.54 2.88
N ILE A 76 10.40 3.54 2.37
CA ILE A 76 9.83 2.26 1.95
C ILE A 76 10.20 1.22 3.01
N LEU A 77 9.18 0.64 3.64
CA LEU A 77 9.36 -0.40 4.64
C LEU A 77 9.45 -1.76 3.97
N ASN A 78 10.48 -2.51 4.33
CA ASN A 78 10.71 -3.83 3.74
C ASN A 78 9.86 -4.90 4.41
N PHE A 79 9.71 -6.03 3.73
CA PHE A 79 9.09 -7.23 4.29
C PHE A 79 10.18 -8.01 5.02
N THR A 80 10.30 -7.77 6.32
CA THR A 80 11.37 -8.31 7.16
C THR A 80 11.05 -9.72 7.66
N PRO A 81 12.02 -10.44 8.23
CA PRO A 81 11.72 -11.70 8.93
C PRO A 81 10.68 -11.55 10.03
N GLU A 82 10.65 -10.41 10.73
CA GLU A 82 9.65 -10.13 11.77
C GLU A 82 8.25 -9.99 11.15
N ALA A 83 8.15 -9.32 10.00
CA ALA A 83 6.89 -9.23 9.25
C ALA A 83 6.44 -10.61 8.78
N ASP A 84 7.36 -11.46 8.30
CA ASP A 84 7.05 -12.81 7.88
C ASP A 84 6.53 -13.66 9.05
N ASN A 85 7.11 -13.52 10.23
CA ASN A 85 6.62 -14.18 11.43
C ASN A 85 5.19 -13.75 11.76
N CYS A 86 4.89 -12.45 11.66
CA CYS A 86 3.54 -11.94 11.84
C CYS A 86 2.58 -12.53 10.81
N LEU A 87 3.00 -12.60 9.55
CA LEU A 87 2.18 -13.17 8.48
C LEU A 87 1.83 -14.62 8.76
N LYS A 88 2.83 -15.44 9.12
CA LYS A 88 2.62 -16.84 9.42
C LYS A 88 1.70 -17.04 10.63
N PHE A 89 1.88 -16.22 11.65
CA PHE A 89 1.02 -16.24 12.83
C PHE A 89 -0.43 -15.92 12.47
N LEU A 90 -0.65 -14.88 11.65
CA LEU A 90 -1.99 -14.49 11.20
C LEU A 90 -2.66 -15.61 10.40
N LEU A 91 -1.95 -16.19 9.45
CA LEU A 91 -2.49 -17.24 8.58
C LEU A 91 -2.79 -18.53 9.34
N LYS A 92 -1.96 -18.87 10.32
CA LYS A 92 -2.15 -20.06 11.14
C LYS A 92 -3.39 -19.94 12.02
N GLY A 93 -3.58 -18.78 12.64
CA GLY A 93 -4.71 -18.54 13.54
C GLY A 93 -6.01 -18.17 12.83
N ASN A 94 -5.95 -17.78 11.57
CA ASN A 94 -7.09 -17.23 10.83
C ASN A 94 -7.09 -17.75 9.39
N PRO A 95 -7.49 -19.04 9.17
CA PRO A 95 -7.42 -19.63 7.83
C PRO A 95 -8.21 -18.89 6.75
N HIS A 96 -9.26 -18.15 7.14
CA HIS A 96 -10.06 -17.35 6.21
C HIS A 96 -9.25 -16.24 5.54
N LEU A 97 -8.10 -15.86 6.12
CA LEU A 97 -7.22 -14.86 5.53
C LEU A 97 -6.38 -15.39 4.37
N ARG A 98 -6.44 -16.69 4.06
CA ARG A 98 -5.65 -17.29 2.96
C ARG A 98 -6.23 -17.04 1.57
N LYS A 99 -7.32 -16.28 1.47
CA LYS A 99 -7.93 -15.93 0.17
C LYS A 99 -6.96 -15.13 -0.68
N ASN A 100 -6.90 -15.44 -1.98
CA ASN A 100 -5.99 -14.75 -2.90
C ASN A 100 -6.20 -13.23 -2.93
N ARG A 101 -7.45 -12.78 -2.86
CA ARG A 101 -7.76 -11.34 -2.91
C ARG A 101 -7.21 -10.57 -1.69
N LEU A 102 -6.94 -11.26 -0.57
CA LEU A 102 -6.40 -10.65 0.63
C LEU A 102 -4.88 -10.73 0.71
N GLN A 103 -4.22 -11.39 -0.24
CA GLN A 103 -2.79 -11.71 -0.15
C GLN A 103 -1.92 -10.47 0.09
N LYS A 104 -2.15 -9.42 -0.69
CA LYS A 104 -1.34 -8.19 -0.56
C LYS A 104 -1.68 -7.42 0.71
N ASP A 105 -2.97 -7.32 1.03
CA ASP A 105 -3.42 -6.63 2.24
C ASP A 105 -2.85 -7.26 3.50
N ILE A 106 -2.83 -8.59 3.57
CA ILE A 106 -2.28 -9.30 4.73
C ILE A 106 -0.78 -9.07 4.85
N ARG A 107 -0.05 -9.01 3.74
CA ARG A 107 1.39 -8.74 3.75
C ARG A 107 1.68 -7.31 4.24
N ILE A 108 0.89 -6.34 3.80
CA ILE A 108 0.98 -4.96 4.31
C ILE A 108 0.67 -4.95 5.81
N ALA A 109 -0.39 -5.62 6.22
CA ALA A 109 -0.77 -5.71 7.63
C ALA A 109 0.31 -6.37 8.47
N ALA A 110 0.97 -7.40 7.95
CA ALA A 110 2.07 -8.07 8.66
C ALA A 110 3.23 -7.12 8.93
N ILE A 111 3.58 -6.29 7.96
CA ILE A 111 4.60 -5.25 8.15
C ILE A 111 4.14 -4.27 9.23
N ALA A 112 2.88 -3.81 9.15
CA ALA A 112 2.33 -2.86 10.13
C ALA A 112 2.34 -3.43 11.54
N LEU A 113 1.92 -4.68 11.72
CA LEU A 113 1.89 -5.32 13.02
C LEU A 113 3.30 -5.50 13.59
N SER A 114 4.28 -5.83 12.76
CA SER A 114 5.66 -5.99 13.19
C SER A 114 6.26 -4.68 13.72
N LEU A 115 5.72 -3.53 13.30
CA LEU A 115 6.20 -2.20 13.68
C LEU A 115 5.22 -1.45 14.58
N ASN A 116 4.11 -2.05 14.93
CA ASN A 116 3.02 -1.40 15.67
C ASN A 116 2.56 -0.10 14.97
N ALA A 117 2.39 -0.17 13.65
CA ALA A 117 2.02 0.96 12.82
C ALA A 117 0.52 0.95 12.47
N ILE A 118 0.02 2.08 12.00
CA ILE A 118 -1.37 2.26 11.60
C ILE A 118 -1.44 2.20 10.07
N VAL A 119 -2.35 1.40 9.52
CA VAL A 119 -2.58 1.32 8.07
C VAL A 119 -3.60 2.36 7.65
N VAL A 120 -3.24 3.17 6.67
CA VAL A 120 -4.12 4.20 6.10
C VAL A 120 -4.73 3.64 4.82
N THR A 121 -6.02 3.37 4.83
CA THR A 121 -6.69 2.67 3.72
C THR A 121 -8.17 3.03 3.64
N ARG A 122 -8.72 3.02 2.42
CA ARG A 122 -10.17 3.04 2.21
C ARG A 122 -10.78 1.64 2.26
N ASN A 123 -9.96 0.60 2.16
CA ASN A 123 -10.42 -0.79 2.12
C ASN A 123 -10.69 -1.32 3.53
N GLN A 124 -11.64 -0.67 4.21
CA GLN A 124 -12.01 -1.01 5.59
C GLN A 124 -12.51 -2.46 5.70
N ARG A 125 -13.30 -2.90 4.72
CA ARG A 125 -13.91 -4.22 4.74
C ARG A 125 -12.88 -5.33 4.86
N ASP A 126 -11.82 -5.28 4.06
CA ASP A 126 -10.82 -6.34 4.02
C ASP A 126 -9.86 -6.24 5.22
N PHE A 127 -9.38 -5.04 5.54
CA PHE A 127 -8.45 -4.87 6.66
C PHE A 127 -9.12 -5.15 8.01
N LYS A 128 -10.42 -4.91 8.18
CA LYS A 128 -11.13 -5.24 9.43
C LYS A 128 -11.15 -6.73 9.74
N GLN A 129 -10.94 -7.59 8.75
CA GLN A 129 -10.85 -9.03 8.96
C GLN A 129 -9.54 -9.45 9.65
N ILE A 130 -8.56 -8.57 9.70
CA ILE A 130 -7.23 -8.86 10.24
C ILE A 130 -7.19 -8.49 11.72
N PRO A 131 -6.92 -9.47 12.63
CA PRO A 131 -6.90 -9.18 14.07
C PRO A 131 -5.82 -8.17 14.44
N GLN A 132 -6.11 -7.32 15.42
CA GLN A 132 -5.18 -6.40 16.05
C GLN A 132 -4.62 -5.30 15.15
N ILE A 133 -5.08 -5.19 13.89
CA ILE A 133 -4.63 -4.13 13.01
C ILE A 133 -5.35 -2.81 13.35
N ASN A 134 -4.61 -1.73 13.37
CA ASN A 134 -5.16 -0.38 13.49
C ASN A 134 -5.23 0.24 12.09
N ILE A 135 -6.42 0.72 11.72
CA ILE A 135 -6.66 1.30 10.41
C ILE A 135 -7.32 2.67 10.53
N VAL A 136 -7.05 3.53 9.57
CA VAL A 136 -7.68 4.85 9.45
C VAL A 136 -7.85 5.17 7.97
N ASP A 137 -8.86 5.98 7.69
CA ASP A 137 -9.12 6.46 6.33
C ASP A 137 -9.01 7.99 6.31
N TRP A 138 -8.01 8.51 5.62
CA TRP A 138 -7.76 9.95 5.55
C TRP A 138 -8.70 10.69 4.60
N THR A 139 -9.54 9.97 3.88
CA THR A 139 -10.55 10.60 3.00
C THR A 139 -11.82 10.99 3.75
N LEU A 140 -12.01 10.54 4.98
CA LEU A 140 -13.26 10.68 5.72
C LEU A 140 -13.36 11.95 6.59
N GLU A 141 -12.32 12.75 6.65
CA GLU A 141 -12.34 13.93 7.52
C GLU A 141 -12.31 15.23 6.76
#